data_7ff2a6ce44a949653c9fea3a383fab2f
#
_entry.id   7ff2a6ce44a949653c9fea3a383fab2f
#
_cell.length_a   1.000
_cell.length_b   1.000
_cell.length_c   1.000
_cell.angle_alpha   90.00
_cell.angle_beta   90.00
_cell.angle_gamma   90.00
#
_symmetry.space_group_name_H-M   'P 1'
#
loop_
_entity.id
_entity.type
_entity.pdbx_description
1 polymer ?
#
loop_
_entity_poly.entity_id
_entity_poly.type
_entity_poly.pdbx_seq_one_letter_code
_entity_poly.pdbx_strand_id
1 'polypeptide(L)'
;MPDIVEDRPSAAAVLEHLVHQVKVATRSNLALAGSVEKAAAAEDRRRWKKHQRQLEEAKLEARKSIERPVGLRRKEGLRPFPSAELGSSIGLTYAEVLHHLARGLTLTQRGAARGLAEHWGSLKYIQALQAGKGPLLWLSPEGRRTVKYYKALQSDELGHAFALAAAARILRSRYPQHRVSIVHADTVLRAGWALTSTEKVKGSEVGSVGYRFRPQYLAEVWKPSEPSMVFPIACKGNHTGPGASHDQLASSAAYVDGLHIGPWNETPGFVLSTELPVDGPVTVNALHASGRGGNLTPTLQEHADEIDLNPVVEQKDLLPGIQHTKTADHSATPLPGCQLDPKRYAWFQRVLAHTSAAGMTSFAGAGRATSRLLTDRQGRKFFRGLEHPASGSVQDSGYQLLGTHFTGTDHIFRLNEARVEAFSGIRTDLFRLLAKGRRPDVESLRSRIYDQGAGWPATGWDPEWGGPVSIDEDGTVLALRVVEVKRAP
;
A
#
# COMPACT_ATOMS: atom_id res chain seq x y z
N MET A 1 16.43 40.32 18.30
CA MET A 1 16.95 38.93 18.29
C MET A 1 17.69 38.76 16.99
N PRO A 2 18.95 38.37 16.96
CA PRO A 2 19.65 38.13 15.71
C PRO A 2 18.97 36.93 15.04
N ASP A 3 18.54 37.11 13.79
CA ASP A 3 18.06 36.03 12.93
C ASP A 3 19.18 35.00 12.80
N ILE A 4 19.00 33.86 13.49
CA ILE A 4 19.79 32.68 13.21
C ILE A 4 19.30 32.23 11.82
N VAL A 5 19.99 32.71 10.79
CA VAL A 5 19.88 32.11 9.45
C VAL A 5 20.46 30.71 9.61
N GLU A 6 19.60 29.75 9.99
CA GLU A 6 19.97 28.34 9.89
C GLU A 6 20.39 28.10 8.43
N ASP A 7 21.63 27.76 8.25
CA ASP A 7 22.24 27.47 6.95
C ASP A 7 21.48 26.30 6.30
N ARG A 8 20.49 26.63 5.46
CA ARG A 8 19.68 25.61 4.80
C ARG A 8 20.56 24.90 3.78
N PRO A 9 20.56 23.56 3.75
CA PRO A 9 21.35 22.82 2.77
C PRO A 9 20.92 23.20 1.35
N SER A 10 21.87 23.30 0.44
CA SER A 10 21.58 23.53 -0.97
C SER A 10 20.72 22.38 -1.52
N ALA A 11 19.93 22.63 -2.59
CA ALA A 11 19.16 21.59 -3.22
C ALA A 11 20.02 20.42 -3.69
N ALA A 12 21.23 20.69 -4.19
CA ALA A 12 22.18 19.66 -4.59
C ALA A 12 22.56 18.75 -3.41
N ALA A 13 22.92 19.35 -2.26
CA ALA A 13 23.25 18.58 -1.06
C ALA A 13 22.06 17.74 -0.55
N VAL A 14 20.83 18.24 -0.66
CA VAL A 14 19.63 17.47 -0.34
C VAL A 14 19.49 16.28 -1.28
N LEU A 15 19.68 16.46 -2.59
CA LEU A 15 19.58 15.38 -3.57
C LEU A 15 20.69 14.34 -3.39
N GLU A 16 21.93 14.74 -3.11
CA GLU A 16 23.02 13.82 -2.79
C GLU A 16 22.69 12.92 -1.58
N HIS A 17 22.01 13.50 -0.59
CA HIS A 17 21.58 12.75 0.61
C HIS A 17 20.59 11.63 0.29
N LEU A 18 19.79 11.74 -0.78
CA LEU A 18 18.77 10.77 -1.13
C LEU A 18 19.33 9.39 -1.50
N VAL A 19 20.57 9.30 -1.98
CA VAL A 19 21.20 8.03 -2.34
C VAL A 19 22.01 7.40 -1.19
N HIS A 20 22.16 8.10 -0.07
CA HIS A 20 22.89 7.57 1.06
C HIS A 20 22.12 6.41 1.72
N GLN A 21 22.85 5.33 2.00
CA GLN A 21 22.33 4.19 2.75
C GLN A 21 22.12 4.57 4.22
N VAL A 22 20.91 4.38 4.70
CA VAL A 22 20.53 4.57 6.11
C VAL A 22 19.91 3.29 6.66
N LYS A 23 19.87 3.18 7.98
CA LYS A 23 19.20 2.09 8.66
C LYS A 23 17.92 2.58 9.32
N VAL A 24 16.83 1.92 9.04
CA VAL A 24 15.56 2.11 9.73
C VAL A 24 15.47 1.05 10.83
N ALA A 25 15.32 1.49 12.08
CA ALA A 25 15.18 0.56 13.20
C ALA A 25 13.90 -0.29 13.03
N THR A 26 13.98 -1.54 13.43
CA THR A 26 12.84 -2.47 13.38
C THR A 26 12.62 -3.12 14.73
N ARG A 27 11.37 -3.34 15.08
CA ARG A 27 10.99 -4.06 16.30
C ARG A 27 9.99 -5.15 15.95
N SER A 28 10.41 -6.38 16.13
CA SER A 28 9.57 -7.57 15.94
C SER A 28 10.01 -8.63 16.95
N ASN A 29 9.31 -8.68 18.09
CA ASN A 29 9.65 -9.59 19.18
C ASN A 29 8.42 -9.99 19.99
N LEU A 30 8.55 -10.98 20.89
CA LEU A 30 7.45 -11.46 21.71
C LEU A 30 6.90 -10.40 22.69
N ALA A 31 7.75 -9.49 23.16
CA ALA A 31 7.29 -8.39 24.01
C ALA A 31 6.34 -7.43 23.26
N LEU A 32 6.62 -7.16 21.96
CA LEU A 32 5.73 -6.40 21.11
C LEU A 32 4.39 -7.14 20.92
N ALA A 33 4.41 -8.44 20.59
CA ALA A 33 3.20 -9.23 20.43
C ALA A 33 2.33 -9.20 21.70
N GLY A 34 2.90 -9.45 22.85
CA GLY A 34 2.16 -9.37 24.13
C GLY A 34 1.63 -7.97 24.46
N SER A 35 2.36 -6.90 24.06
CA SER A 35 1.87 -5.52 24.22
C SER A 35 0.68 -5.23 23.32
N VAL A 36 0.68 -5.76 22.09
CA VAL A 36 -0.44 -5.63 21.14
C VAL A 36 -1.67 -6.37 21.62
N GLU A 37 -1.53 -7.56 22.19
CA GLU A 37 -2.66 -8.30 22.81
C GLU A 37 -3.27 -7.51 23.98
N LYS A 38 -2.44 -6.93 24.85
CA LYS A 38 -2.90 -6.07 25.95
C LYS A 38 -3.64 -4.83 25.42
N ALA A 39 -3.15 -4.20 24.38
CA ALA A 39 -3.79 -3.07 23.72
C ALA A 39 -5.15 -3.45 23.12
N ALA A 40 -5.23 -4.60 22.46
CA ALA A 40 -6.48 -5.15 21.90
C ALA A 40 -7.53 -5.37 23.00
N ALA A 41 -7.15 -6.03 24.08
CA ALA A 41 -8.03 -6.25 25.25
C ALA A 41 -8.48 -4.93 25.91
N ALA A 42 -7.61 -3.94 25.95
CA ALA A 42 -7.95 -2.61 26.49
C ALA A 42 -8.94 -1.86 25.58
N GLU A 43 -8.79 -1.97 24.26
CA GLU A 43 -9.75 -1.41 23.28
C GLU A 43 -11.12 -2.07 23.42
N ASP A 44 -11.20 -3.38 23.54
CA ASP A 44 -12.47 -4.09 23.69
C ASP A 44 -13.18 -3.70 25.01
N ARG A 45 -12.43 -3.55 26.11
CA ARG A 45 -12.99 -3.02 27.36
C ARG A 45 -13.53 -1.60 27.20
N ARG A 46 -12.82 -0.72 26.47
CA ARG A 46 -13.30 0.67 26.19
C ARG A 46 -14.58 0.66 25.35
N ARG A 47 -14.64 -0.18 24.32
CA ARG A 47 -15.83 -0.35 23.46
C ARG A 47 -17.03 -0.85 24.28
N TRP A 48 -16.79 -1.84 25.13
CA TRP A 48 -17.82 -2.37 26.02
C TRP A 48 -18.41 -1.32 26.97
N LYS A 49 -17.55 -0.55 27.64
CA LYS A 49 -17.98 0.54 28.53
C LYS A 49 -18.78 1.62 27.78
N LYS A 50 -18.34 1.99 26.57
CA LYS A 50 -19.07 2.95 25.74
C LYS A 50 -20.46 2.42 25.36
N HIS A 51 -20.56 1.15 25.00
CA HIS A 51 -21.83 0.52 24.68
C HIS A 51 -22.75 0.47 25.90
N GLN A 52 -22.25 0.10 27.08
CA GLN A 52 -23.05 0.13 28.31
C GLN A 52 -23.64 1.52 28.60
N ARG A 53 -22.87 2.60 28.43
CA ARG A 53 -23.37 3.97 28.60
C ARG A 53 -24.48 4.29 27.58
N GLN A 54 -24.27 3.93 26.32
CA GLN A 54 -25.31 4.10 25.28
C GLN A 54 -26.58 3.31 25.60
N LEU A 55 -26.45 2.14 26.21
CA LEU A 55 -27.58 1.34 26.66
C LEU A 55 -28.31 1.99 27.84
N GLU A 56 -27.59 2.57 28.79
CA GLU A 56 -28.18 3.28 29.92
C GLU A 56 -28.92 4.53 29.43
N GLU A 57 -28.34 5.29 28.49
CA GLU A 57 -28.98 6.42 27.82
C GLU A 57 -30.22 6.00 27.02
N ALA A 58 -30.16 4.87 26.28
CA ALA A 58 -31.28 4.37 25.50
C ALA A 58 -32.37 3.69 26.34
N LYS A 59 -32.04 3.14 27.50
CA LYS A 59 -33.06 2.58 28.46
C LYS A 59 -33.97 3.65 29.03
N LEU A 60 -33.58 4.90 28.98
CA LEU A 60 -34.44 6.04 29.29
C LEU A 60 -35.51 6.28 28.19
N GLU A 61 -35.29 5.80 26.96
CA GLU A 61 -36.17 6.04 25.83
C GLU A 61 -36.97 4.81 25.32
N ALA A 62 -36.52 3.58 25.49
CA ALA A 62 -37.25 2.39 25.06
C ALA A 62 -36.74 1.05 25.64
N ARG A 63 -37.69 0.22 26.15
CA ARG A 63 -37.49 -1.16 26.62
C ARG A 63 -37.28 -2.15 25.45
N LYS A 64 -36.22 -2.06 24.69
CA LYS A 64 -35.83 -3.11 23.74
C LYS A 64 -34.58 -3.82 24.22
N SER A 65 -34.61 -5.17 24.14
CA SER A 65 -33.44 -6.01 24.45
C SER A 65 -32.30 -5.63 23.50
N ILE A 66 -31.24 -5.08 24.03
CA ILE A 66 -30.08 -4.68 23.26
C ILE A 66 -29.03 -5.76 23.46
N GLU A 67 -28.68 -6.43 22.39
CA GLU A 67 -27.69 -7.50 22.39
C GLU A 67 -26.29 -6.97 22.78
N ARG A 68 -25.53 -7.83 23.46
CA ARG A 68 -24.15 -7.55 23.85
C ARG A 68 -23.31 -7.31 22.61
N PRO A 69 -22.55 -6.20 22.48
CA PRO A 69 -21.67 -6.02 21.35
C PRO A 69 -20.61 -7.11 21.34
N VAL A 70 -20.52 -7.80 20.23
CA VAL A 70 -19.42 -8.73 20.01
C VAL A 70 -18.11 -7.96 19.99
N GLY A 71 -17.06 -8.48 20.62
CA GLY A 71 -15.72 -7.91 20.57
C GLY A 71 -15.29 -7.70 19.14
N LEU A 72 -14.42 -6.69 18.90
CA LEU A 72 -13.86 -6.50 17.55
C LEU A 72 -13.06 -7.73 17.16
N ARG A 73 -13.50 -8.40 16.11
CA ARG A 73 -12.73 -9.50 15.56
C ARG A 73 -11.39 -8.97 15.03
N ARG A 74 -10.34 -9.67 15.35
CA ARG A 74 -8.98 -9.41 14.94
C ARG A 74 -8.30 -10.68 14.49
N LYS A 75 -7.33 -10.55 13.61
CA LYS A 75 -6.45 -11.64 13.22
C LYS A 75 -5.71 -12.14 14.45
N GLU A 76 -5.91 -13.42 14.74
CA GLU A 76 -5.31 -14.11 15.88
C GLU A 76 -3.87 -14.57 15.57
N GLY A 77 -3.12 -14.91 16.63
CA GLY A 77 -1.82 -15.56 16.49
C GLY A 77 -0.74 -14.67 15.87
N LEU A 78 -0.81 -13.35 16.10
CA LEU A 78 0.26 -12.44 15.69
C LEU A 78 1.59 -12.82 16.34
N ARG A 79 2.63 -12.98 15.53
CA ARG A 79 3.97 -13.41 15.94
C ARG A 79 5.05 -12.48 15.40
N PRO A 80 6.21 -12.43 16.05
CA PRO A 80 7.39 -11.79 15.50
C PRO A 80 7.81 -12.44 14.18
N PHE A 81 8.34 -11.61 13.28
CA PHE A 81 9.08 -12.13 12.12
C PHE A 81 10.35 -12.84 12.56
N PRO A 82 10.77 -13.91 11.88
CA PRO A 82 12.10 -14.49 12.06
C PRO A 82 13.19 -13.43 11.84
N SER A 83 14.26 -13.46 12.62
CA SER A 83 15.37 -12.49 12.50
C SER A 83 16.07 -12.55 11.14
N ALA A 84 16.01 -13.67 10.45
CA ALA A 84 16.51 -13.81 9.08
C ALA A 84 15.68 -13.02 8.05
N GLU A 85 14.39 -12.76 8.32
CA GLU A 85 13.49 -11.99 7.45
C GLU A 85 13.45 -10.51 7.84
N LEU A 86 13.47 -10.24 9.15
CA LEU A 86 13.45 -8.89 9.70
C LEU A 86 14.36 -8.82 10.93
N GLY A 87 15.57 -8.30 10.74
CA GLY A 87 16.54 -8.08 11.82
C GLY A 87 16.17 -6.90 12.71
N SER A 88 17.14 -6.35 13.42
CA SER A 88 16.96 -5.13 14.26
C SER A 88 16.91 -3.83 13.47
N SER A 89 17.26 -3.88 12.18
CA SER A 89 17.16 -2.75 11.25
C SER A 89 17.09 -3.24 9.81
N ILE A 90 16.53 -2.41 8.94
CA ILE A 90 16.58 -2.58 7.48
C ILE A 90 17.38 -1.44 6.86
N GLY A 91 18.24 -1.78 5.90
CA GLY A 91 18.98 -0.78 5.10
C GLY A 91 18.10 -0.29 3.96
N LEU A 92 17.97 1.03 3.83
CA LEU A 92 17.22 1.71 2.77
C LEU A 92 17.95 2.97 2.37
N THR A 93 17.66 3.51 1.19
CA THR A 93 17.98 4.90 0.85
C THR A 93 16.73 5.78 1.01
N TYR A 94 16.92 7.09 1.13
CA TYR A 94 15.76 8.00 1.14
C TYR A 94 15.01 7.96 -0.19
N ALA A 95 15.73 7.84 -1.30
CA ALA A 95 15.12 7.72 -2.62
C ALA A 95 14.19 6.51 -2.71
N GLU A 96 14.59 5.35 -2.15
CA GLU A 96 13.71 4.17 -2.06
C GLU A 96 12.45 4.46 -1.24
N VAL A 97 12.57 5.14 -0.08
CA VAL A 97 11.41 5.49 0.74
C VAL A 97 10.43 6.40 -0.02
N LEU A 98 10.95 7.43 -0.70
CA LEU A 98 10.14 8.33 -1.53
C LEU A 98 9.49 7.58 -2.70
N HIS A 99 10.21 6.66 -3.33
CA HIS A 99 9.69 5.84 -4.42
C HIS A 99 8.57 4.92 -3.93
N HIS A 100 8.76 4.21 -2.82
CA HIS A 100 7.70 3.39 -2.21
C HIS A 100 6.47 4.23 -1.82
N LEU A 101 6.67 5.44 -1.28
CA LEU A 101 5.57 6.36 -1.01
C LEU A 101 4.84 6.76 -2.29
N ALA A 102 5.58 7.18 -3.31
CA ALA A 102 5.02 7.59 -4.59
C ALA A 102 4.22 6.45 -5.24
N ARG A 103 4.76 5.23 -5.23
CA ARG A 103 4.04 4.04 -5.68
C ARG A 103 2.80 3.75 -4.82
N GLY A 104 2.93 3.89 -3.50
CA GLY A 104 1.82 3.74 -2.56
C GLY A 104 0.70 4.78 -2.72
N LEU A 105 1.00 5.96 -3.25
CA LEU A 105 -0.01 7.00 -3.55
C LEU A 105 -0.70 6.79 -4.90
N THR A 106 -0.14 5.96 -5.78
CA THR A 106 -0.70 5.71 -7.11
C THR A 106 -2.01 4.94 -7.03
N LEU A 107 -3.05 5.38 -7.73
CA LEU A 107 -4.39 4.78 -7.75
C LEU A 107 -5.15 4.81 -6.40
N THR A 108 -4.75 5.67 -5.47
CA THR A 108 -5.44 5.79 -4.17
C THR A 108 -6.79 6.48 -4.29
N GLN A 109 -6.94 7.41 -5.22
CA GLN A 109 -8.16 8.18 -5.37
C GLN A 109 -9.11 7.64 -6.43
N ARG A 110 -10.37 7.96 -6.22
CA ARG A 110 -11.50 7.48 -7.02
C ARG A 110 -11.78 8.34 -8.25
N GLY A 111 -10.81 9.10 -8.70
CA GLY A 111 -11.01 9.99 -9.85
C GLY A 111 -9.69 10.25 -10.54
N ALA A 112 -9.69 10.05 -11.83
CA ALA A 112 -8.49 9.91 -12.61
C ALA A 112 -7.68 11.16 -12.82
N ALA A 113 -8.30 12.29 -12.91
CA ALA A 113 -7.56 13.53 -13.20
C ALA A 113 -6.60 13.89 -12.04
N ARG A 114 -6.90 13.47 -10.82
CA ARG A 114 -6.02 13.62 -9.66
C ARG A 114 -5.05 12.44 -9.51
N GLY A 115 -5.48 11.22 -9.86
CA GLY A 115 -4.69 10.01 -9.68
C GLY A 115 -3.38 10.00 -10.46
N LEU A 116 -3.29 10.71 -11.58
CA LEU A 116 -2.08 10.80 -12.39
C LEU A 116 -1.00 11.71 -11.80
N ALA A 117 -1.34 12.55 -10.82
CA ALA A 117 -0.40 13.49 -10.21
C ALA A 117 -0.17 13.23 -8.72
N GLU A 118 -0.88 12.30 -8.11
CA GLU A 118 -0.85 12.09 -6.65
C GLU A 118 0.47 11.59 -6.14
N HIS A 119 1.18 10.80 -6.92
CA HIS A 119 2.49 10.29 -6.56
C HIS A 119 3.52 11.41 -6.33
N TRP A 120 3.35 12.58 -6.97
CA TRP A 120 4.18 13.77 -6.69
C TRP A 120 4.03 14.29 -5.26
N GLY A 121 2.96 13.91 -4.57
CA GLY A 121 2.78 14.20 -3.15
C GLY A 121 3.88 13.64 -2.25
N SER A 122 4.63 12.63 -2.70
CA SER A 122 5.80 12.09 -1.98
C SER A 122 6.93 13.13 -1.85
N LEU A 123 7.07 14.03 -2.81
CA LEU A 123 8.15 15.03 -2.87
C LEU A 123 8.12 16.04 -1.72
N LYS A 124 6.96 16.23 -1.07
CA LYS A 124 6.87 17.09 0.13
C LYS A 124 7.69 16.58 1.31
N TYR A 125 8.14 15.32 1.26
CA TYR A 125 8.95 14.70 2.31
C TYR A 125 10.45 14.63 1.98
N ILE A 126 10.89 15.23 0.89
CA ILE A 126 12.29 15.18 0.43
C ILE A 126 13.29 15.66 1.49
N GLN A 127 12.86 16.57 2.37
CA GLN A 127 13.67 17.09 3.48
C GLN A 127 13.17 16.66 4.86
N ALA A 128 12.14 15.80 4.94
CA ALA A 128 11.54 15.42 6.22
C ALA A 128 12.38 14.45 7.06
N LEU A 129 13.37 13.82 6.45
CA LEU A 129 14.17 12.75 7.05
C LEU A 129 15.67 13.09 6.93
N GLN A 130 16.45 12.59 7.90
CA GLN A 130 17.91 12.75 7.91
C GLN A 130 18.59 11.56 8.61
N ALA A 131 19.87 11.34 8.34
CA ALA A 131 20.70 10.48 9.16
C ALA A 131 20.86 11.09 10.56
N GLY A 132 20.78 10.25 11.60
CA GLY A 132 21.07 10.68 12.98
C GLY A 132 22.58 10.81 13.25
N LYS A 133 22.97 10.83 14.53
CA LYS A 133 24.39 10.76 14.94
C LYS A 133 25.08 9.40 14.64
N GLY A 134 24.38 8.51 13.96
CA GLY A 134 24.82 7.17 13.53
C GLY A 134 24.04 6.79 12.26
N PRO A 135 24.06 5.51 11.86
CA PRO A 135 23.44 5.08 10.62
C PRO A 135 21.90 5.08 10.65
N LEU A 136 21.27 5.34 11.81
CA LEU A 136 19.83 5.29 11.96
C LEU A 136 19.16 6.53 11.40
N LEU A 137 17.99 6.33 10.81
CA LEU A 137 17.14 7.35 10.23
C LEU A 137 16.33 8.09 11.30
N TRP A 138 16.25 9.40 11.19
CA TRP A 138 15.51 10.30 12.09
C TRP A 138 14.65 11.29 11.28
N LEU A 139 13.71 11.93 11.98
CA LEU A 139 13.10 13.14 11.44
C LEU A 139 14.14 14.28 11.42
N SER A 140 14.20 14.99 10.29
CA SER A 140 14.97 16.22 10.17
C SER A 140 14.38 17.37 11.01
N PRO A 141 15.08 18.49 11.20
CA PRO A 141 14.47 19.70 11.76
C PRO A 141 13.21 20.13 11.01
N GLU A 142 13.20 20.04 9.67
CA GLU A 142 12.04 20.33 8.83
C GLU A 142 10.88 19.37 9.13
N GLY A 143 11.14 18.06 9.19
CA GLY A 143 10.13 17.06 9.50
C GLY A 143 9.51 17.23 10.89
N ARG A 144 10.27 17.74 11.86
CA ARG A 144 9.81 17.99 13.25
C ARG A 144 8.92 19.22 13.39
N ARG A 145 9.12 20.24 12.56
CA ARG A 145 8.38 21.52 12.60
C ARG A 145 6.96 21.46 12.02
N THR A 146 6.55 20.29 11.56
CA THR A 146 5.22 20.09 10.99
C THR A 146 4.11 20.39 12.01
N VAL A 147 3.12 21.23 11.63
CA VAL A 147 1.99 21.58 12.49
C VAL A 147 1.06 20.39 12.75
N LYS A 148 0.29 20.42 13.85
CA LYS A 148 -0.46 19.28 14.39
C LYS A 148 -1.29 18.51 13.35
N TYR A 149 -2.03 19.22 12.48
CA TYR A 149 -2.85 18.57 11.45
C TYR A 149 -1.99 17.80 10.43
N TYR A 150 -0.93 18.45 9.94
CA TYR A 150 -0.02 17.83 8.98
C TYR A 150 0.84 16.72 9.59
N LYS A 151 1.08 16.72 10.91
CA LYS A 151 1.74 15.58 11.58
C LYS A 151 0.98 14.29 11.40
N ALA A 152 -0.36 14.32 11.50
CA ALA A 152 -1.16 13.13 11.27
C ALA A 152 -1.01 12.62 9.82
N LEU A 153 -1.05 13.52 8.84
CA LEU A 153 -0.84 13.18 7.43
C LEU A 153 0.59 12.68 7.19
N GLN A 154 1.60 13.37 7.73
CA GLN A 154 3.00 12.97 7.63
C GLN A 154 3.23 11.57 8.19
N SER A 155 2.70 11.29 9.39
CA SER A 155 2.88 9.97 9.99
C SER A 155 2.12 8.87 9.23
N ASP A 156 0.97 9.17 8.69
CA ASP A 156 0.20 8.21 7.89
C ASP A 156 0.96 7.87 6.59
N GLU A 157 1.33 8.86 5.80
CA GLU A 157 2.00 8.66 4.52
C GLU A 157 3.42 8.06 4.66
N LEU A 158 4.26 8.61 5.55
CA LEU A 158 5.59 8.03 5.80
C LEU A 158 5.46 6.65 6.47
N GLY A 159 4.46 6.46 7.33
CA GLY A 159 4.14 5.17 7.91
C GLY A 159 3.87 4.12 6.85
N HIS A 160 3.09 4.47 5.82
CA HIS A 160 2.85 3.60 4.67
C HIS A 160 4.15 3.33 3.89
N ALA A 161 4.94 4.36 3.59
CA ALA A 161 6.19 4.20 2.84
C ALA A 161 7.14 3.20 3.49
N PHE A 162 7.40 3.36 4.79
CA PHE A 162 8.27 2.44 5.54
C PHE A 162 7.68 1.04 5.66
N ALA A 163 6.38 0.93 5.84
CA ALA A 163 5.71 -0.37 5.91
C ALA A 163 5.79 -1.12 4.58
N LEU A 164 5.60 -0.44 3.45
CA LEU A 164 5.71 -1.04 2.11
C LEU A 164 7.15 -1.48 1.83
N ALA A 165 8.14 -0.64 2.14
CA ALA A 165 9.54 -0.97 2.00
C ALA A 165 9.93 -2.20 2.86
N ALA A 166 9.48 -2.23 4.12
CA ALA A 166 9.71 -3.35 5.02
C ALA A 166 9.03 -4.64 4.53
N ALA A 167 7.76 -4.55 4.14
CA ALA A 167 7.00 -5.71 3.63
C ALA A 167 7.64 -6.29 2.35
N ALA A 168 8.04 -5.44 1.41
CA ALA A 168 8.74 -5.86 0.20
C ALA A 168 10.05 -6.58 0.55
N ARG A 169 10.84 -6.03 1.47
CA ARG A 169 12.10 -6.64 1.91
C ARG A 169 11.90 -8.00 2.58
N ILE A 170 10.92 -8.10 3.48
CA ILE A 170 10.56 -9.36 4.16
C ILE A 170 10.15 -10.42 3.13
N LEU A 171 9.26 -10.07 2.19
CA LEU A 171 8.76 -11.02 1.21
C LEU A 171 9.84 -11.45 0.22
N ARG A 172 10.71 -10.55 -0.21
CA ARG A 172 11.89 -10.90 -1.05
C ARG A 172 12.86 -11.84 -0.32
N SER A 173 13.08 -11.61 0.99
CA SER A 173 13.91 -12.52 1.80
C SER A 173 13.28 -13.91 1.96
N ARG A 174 11.96 -13.95 2.16
CA ARG A 174 11.20 -15.21 2.35
C ARG A 174 11.04 -15.99 1.05
N TYR A 175 10.91 -15.29 -0.08
CA TYR A 175 10.64 -15.87 -1.41
C TYR A 175 11.62 -15.36 -2.46
N PRO A 176 12.91 -15.71 -2.36
CA PRO A 176 13.97 -15.13 -3.20
C PRO A 176 13.84 -15.45 -4.70
N GLN A 177 13.08 -16.50 -5.04
CA GLN A 177 12.82 -16.91 -6.42
C GLN A 177 11.52 -16.34 -7.00
N HIS A 178 10.83 -15.45 -6.27
CA HIS A 178 9.58 -14.85 -6.71
C HIS A 178 9.73 -13.33 -6.81
N ARG A 179 8.81 -12.70 -7.51
CA ARG A 179 8.65 -11.26 -7.54
C ARG A 179 7.56 -10.84 -6.58
N VAL A 180 7.65 -9.61 -6.10
CA VAL A 180 6.68 -9.04 -5.15
C VAL A 180 6.01 -7.83 -5.81
N SER A 181 4.69 -7.83 -5.86
CA SER A 181 3.88 -6.67 -6.27
C SER A 181 3.00 -6.25 -5.11
N ILE A 182 3.01 -4.97 -4.76
CA ILE A 182 2.16 -4.44 -3.70
C ILE A 182 1.18 -3.45 -4.31
N VAL A 183 -0.11 -3.69 -4.09
CA VAL A 183 -1.20 -2.91 -4.67
C VAL A 183 -2.23 -2.50 -3.59
N HIS A 184 -2.97 -1.42 -3.83
CA HIS A 184 -4.06 -1.02 -2.95
C HIS A 184 -5.16 -2.07 -2.92
N ALA A 185 -5.47 -2.59 -1.73
CA ALA A 185 -6.53 -3.56 -1.54
C ALA A 185 -7.88 -3.02 -2.01
N ASP A 186 -8.16 -1.74 -1.75
CA ASP A 186 -9.41 -1.11 -2.16
C ASP A 186 -9.60 -1.09 -3.68
N THR A 187 -8.54 -0.81 -4.43
CA THR A 187 -8.57 -0.83 -5.90
C THR A 187 -8.84 -2.24 -6.42
N VAL A 188 -8.11 -3.23 -5.92
CA VAL A 188 -8.30 -4.64 -6.27
C VAL A 188 -9.71 -5.11 -5.93
N LEU A 189 -10.13 -4.88 -4.69
CA LEU A 189 -11.43 -5.33 -4.20
C LEU A 189 -12.62 -4.66 -4.92
N ARG A 190 -12.46 -3.54 -5.61
CA ARG A 190 -13.48 -2.91 -6.45
C ARG A 190 -13.62 -3.51 -7.83
N ALA A 191 -12.69 -4.29 -8.29
CA ALA A 191 -12.70 -4.82 -9.65
C ALA A 191 -13.93 -5.68 -10.00
N GLY A 192 -14.70 -6.06 -9.04
CA GLY A 192 -15.92 -6.85 -9.27
C GLY A 192 -16.62 -7.28 -7.98
N TRP A 193 -16.33 -6.62 -6.86
CA TRP A 193 -16.59 -7.18 -5.53
C TRP A 193 -17.57 -6.41 -4.71
N ALA A 194 -18.06 -7.12 -3.69
CA ALA A 194 -19.00 -6.76 -2.66
C ALA A 194 -18.70 -5.46 -1.88
N LEU A 195 -17.68 -4.74 -2.20
CA LEU A 195 -17.54 -3.36 -1.78
C LEU A 195 -18.68 -2.46 -2.34
N THR A 196 -19.53 -3.00 -3.16
CA THR A 196 -20.83 -2.43 -3.48
C THR A 196 -21.77 -2.47 -2.28
N SER A 197 -21.24 -2.62 -1.09
CA SER A 197 -21.83 -2.05 0.06
C SER A 197 -23.27 -1.98 0.17
N THR A 198 -24.06 -2.21 0.74
CA THR A 198 -25.47 -1.85 0.94
C THR A 198 -26.48 -2.81 0.32
N GLU A 199 -26.13 -4.05 0.08
CA GLU A 199 -27.21 -5.00 0.22
C GLU A 199 -27.49 -5.13 1.71
N LYS A 200 -28.40 -4.30 2.15
CA LYS A 200 -29.21 -4.58 3.32
C LYS A 200 -29.71 -6.01 3.11
N VAL A 201 -29.09 -6.98 3.74
CA VAL A 201 -29.76 -8.25 3.95
C VAL A 201 -31.05 -7.85 4.61
N LYS A 202 -32.18 -8.04 3.91
CA LYS A 202 -33.50 -7.65 4.41
C LYS A 202 -33.63 -8.23 5.81
N GLY A 203 -33.56 -7.37 6.82
CA GLY A 203 -33.80 -7.73 8.22
C GLY A 203 -32.60 -7.66 9.18
N SER A 204 -31.37 -7.32 8.75
CA SER A 204 -30.26 -7.10 9.68
C SER A 204 -29.53 -5.79 9.42
N GLU A 205 -29.36 -4.99 10.46
CA GLU A 205 -28.57 -3.74 10.44
C GLU A 205 -27.05 -3.96 10.32
N VAL A 206 -26.60 -5.16 10.01
CA VAL A 206 -25.20 -5.60 10.01
C VAL A 206 -24.44 -5.21 8.73
N GLY A 207 -25.12 -4.61 7.77
CA GLY A 207 -24.60 -4.36 6.41
C GLY A 207 -23.39 -3.42 6.25
N SER A 208 -22.97 -2.68 7.27
CA SER A 208 -21.89 -1.70 7.13
C SER A 208 -20.55 -2.10 7.80
N VAL A 209 -20.52 -3.12 8.62
CA VAL A 209 -19.35 -3.45 9.46
C VAL A 209 -18.23 -4.09 8.63
N GLY A 210 -18.56 -4.96 7.69
CA GLY A 210 -17.56 -5.65 6.86
C GLY A 210 -16.74 -4.75 5.93
N TYR A 211 -17.32 -3.65 5.48
CA TYR A 211 -16.63 -2.67 4.62
C TYR A 211 -15.58 -1.86 5.38
N ARG A 212 -15.75 -1.70 6.66
CA ARG A 212 -14.93 -0.82 7.51
C ARG A 212 -13.56 -1.40 7.81
N PHE A 213 -13.44 -2.72 7.85
CA PHE A 213 -12.23 -3.44 8.23
C PHE A 213 -11.70 -4.20 7.00
N ARG A 214 -10.79 -3.58 6.27
CA ARG A 214 -10.07 -4.19 5.14
C ARG A 214 -8.61 -3.77 5.18
N PRO A 215 -7.69 -4.61 4.70
CA PRO A 215 -6.29 -4.23 4.60
C PRO A 215 -6.11 -3.00 3.71
N GLN A 216 -5.06 -2.24 3.91
CA GLN A 216 -4.72 -1.13 3.02
C GLN A 216 -4.10 -1.63 1.72
N TYR A 217 -3.26 -2.66 1.81
CA TYR A 217 -2.55 -3.21 0.66
C TYR A 217 -2.68 -4.72 0.59
N LEU A 218 -2.49 -5.24 -0.62
CA LEU A 218 -2.26 -6.64 -0.90
C LEU A 218 -0.87 -6.78 -1.50
N ALA A 219 -0.03 -7.59 -0.89
CA ALA A 219 1.21 -8.03 -1.50
C ALA A 219 0.98 -9.36 -2.19
N GLU A 220 1.28 -9.42 -3.47
CA GLU A 220 1.28 -10.63 -4.28
C GLU A 220 2.72 -11.10 -4.46
N VAL A 221 3.01 -12.33 -4.07
CA VAL A 221 4.25 -13.03 -4.36
C VAL A 221 3.97 -13.96 -5.54
N TRP A 222 4.66 -13.75 -6.65
CA TRP A 222 4.30 -14.39 -7.90
C TRP A 222 5.51 -14.81 -8.73
N LYS A 223 5.27 -15.78 -9.59
CA LYS A 223 6.17 -16.25 -10.63
C LYS A 223 5.33 -16.51 -11.89
N PRO A 224 5.86 -16.26 -13.12
CA PRO A 224 5.11 -16.54 -14.35
C PRO A 224 4.59 -17.97 -14.39
N SER A 225 3.36 -18.14 -14.83
CA SER A 225 2.69 -19.44 -15.00
C SER A 225 2.53 -20.27 -13.71
N GLU A 226 2.79 -19.69 -12.54
CA GLU A 226 2.55 -20.34 -11.24
C GLU A 226 1.44 -19.63 -10.44
N PRO A 227 0.74 -20.33 -9.54
CA PRO A 227 -0.20 -19.71 -8.62
C PRO A 227 0.50 -18.68 -7.73
N SER A 228 -0.13 -17.52 -7.56
CA SER A 228 0.38 -16.48 -6.67
C SER A 228 0.00 -16.74 -5.22
N MET A 229 0.78 -16.17 -4.29
CA MET A 229 0.45 -16.10 -2.88
C MET A 229 0.17 -14.64 -2.49
N VAL A 230 -0.88 -14.40 -1.72
CA VAL A 230 -1.35 -13.05 -1.34
C VAL A 230 -1.25 -12.85 0.17
N PHE A 231 -0.66 -11.72 0.55
CA PHE A 231 -0.53 -11.26 1.92
C PHE A 231 -1.27 -9.93 2.11
N PRO A 232 -2.40 -9.88 2.81
CA PRO A 232 -2.98 -8.63 3.28
C PRO A 232 -2.00 -7.88 4.19
N ILE A 233 -1.87 -6.58 3.95
CA ILE A 233 -1.02 -5.69 4.75
C ILE A 233 -1.89 -4.57 5.33
N ALA A 234 -1.79 -4.38 6.65
CA ALA A 234 -2.34 -3.23 7.33
C ALA A 234 -1.22 -2.45 8.00
N CYS A 235 -1.13 -1.16 7.70
CA CYS A 235 -0.05 -0.31 8.18
C CYS A 235 -0.56 1.03 8.67
N LYS A 236 0.17 1.62 9.61
CA LYS A 236 -0.09 2.94 10.18
C LYS A 236 1.20 3.61 10.59
N GLY A 237 1.14 4.91 10.87
CA GLY A 237 2.25 5.63 11.44
C GLY A 237 1.81 6.57 12.56
N ASN A 238 2.74 6.95 13.42
CA ASN A 238 2.48 7.90 14.51
C ASN A 238 3.75 8.67 14.92
N HIS A 239 3.53 9.82 15.57
CA HIS A 239 4.59 10.62 16.20
C HIS A 239 4.61 10.46 17.74
N THR A 240 3.73 9.62 18.29
CA THR A 240 3.48 9.56 19.73
C THR A 240 4.39 8.56 20.44
N GLY A 241 4.82 7.51 19.72
CA GLY A 241 5.71 6.50 20.26
C GLY A 241 5.07 5.12 20.50
N PRO A 242 5.72 4.26 21.31
CA PRO A 242 5.42 2.82 21.37
C PRO A 242 3.97 2.48 21.76
N GLY A 243 3.38 3.20 22.71
CA GLY A 243 2.00 2.94 23.14
C GLY A 243 0.99 3.11 22.00
N ALA A 244 1.16 4.18 21.18
CA ALA A 244 0.33 4.38 20.00
C ALA A 244 0.56 3.30 18.94
N SER A 245 1.80 2.83 18.79
CA SER A 245 2.11 1.72 17.89
C SER A 245 1.41 0.43 18.30
N HIS A 246 1.35 0.12 19.60
CA HIS A 246 0.65 -1.06 20.10
C HIS A 246 -0.86 -0.98 19.79
N ASP A 247 -1.50 0.18 20.05
CA ASP A 247 -2.92 0.41 19.71
C ASP A 247 -3.16 0.33 18.19
N GLN A 248 -2.22 0.86 17.39
CA GLN A 248 -2.30 0.80 15.92
C GLN A 248 -2.18 -0.63 15.39
N LEU A 249 -1.24 -1.43 15.90
CA LEU A 249 -1.08 -2.83 15.50
C LEU A 249 -2.30 -3.66 15.91
N ALA A 250 -2.84 -3.45 17.11
CA ALA A 250 -4.06 -4.11 17.58
C ALA A 250 -5.26 -3.79 16.67
N SER A 251 -5.42 -2.53 16.25
CA SER A 251 -6.47 -2.16 15.31
C SER A 251 -6.20 -2.69 13.90
N SER A 252 -4.95 -2.70 13.45
CA SER A 252 -4.54 -3.23 12.13
C SER A 252 -4.82 -4.72 11.98
N ALA A 253 -4.77 -5.48 13.09
CA ALA A 253 -5.14 -6.89 13.10
C ALA A 253 -6.60 -7.12 12.64
N ALA A 254 -7.52 -6.18 12.93
CA ALA A 254 -8.90 -6.26 12.45
C ALA A 254 -9.01 -5.98 10.93
N TYR A 255 -8.13 -5.13 10.41
CA TYR A 255 -8.11 -4.84 8.97
C TYR A 255 -7.57 -6.02 8.15
N VAL A 256 -6.52 -6.68 8.63
CA VAL A 256 -5.97 -7.89 7.98
C VAL A 256 -6.96 -9.05 8.05
N ASP A 257 -7.71 -9.17 9.14
CA ASP A 257 -8.76 -10.17 9.29
C ASP A 257 -9.96 -9.94 8.36
N GLY A 258 -10.03 -8.81 7.69
CA GLY A 258 -11.09 -8.47 6.75
C GLY A 258 -11.01 -9.17 5.39
N LEU A 259 -9.97 -9.95 5.09
CA LEU A 259 -9.83 -10.70 3.84
C LEU A 259 -9.44 -12.15 4.12
N HIS A 260 -10.23 -13.09 3.55
CA HIS A 260 -10.01 -14.51 3.66
C HIS A 260 -9.80 -15.14 2.28
N ILE A 261 -8.64 -15.77 2.10
CA ILE A 261 -8.24 -16.52 0.90
C ILE A 261 -7.89 -17.94 1.34
N GLY A 262 -8.69 -18.93 0.96
CA GLY A 262 -8.56 -20.30 1.45
C GLY A 262 -9.39 -20.55 2.71
N PRO A 263 -8.95 -21.47 3.57
CA PRO A 263 -9.68 -21.79 4.80
C PRO A 263 -9.87 -20.57 5.68
N TRP A 264 -10.95 -20.57 6.42
CA TRP A 264 -11.29 -19.47 7.33
C TRP A 264 -10.19 -19.22 8.36
N ASN A 265 -9.83 -17.96 8.59
CA ASN A 265 -8.73 -17.52 9.46
C ASN A 265 -7.31 -17.92 9.04
N GLU A 266 -7.14 -18.63 7.95
CA GLU A 266 -5.86 -19.17 7.53
C GLU A 266 -5.09 -18.23 6.58
N THR A 267 -5.66 -17.09 6.17
CA THR A 267 -4.93 -16.14 5.31
C THR A 267 -3.78 -15.52 6.09
N PRO A 268 -2.52 -15.69 5.68
CA PRO A 268 -1.39 -15.01 6.32
C PRO A 268 -1.50 -13.49 6.12
N GLY A 269 -0.87 -12.69 6.98
CA GLY A 269 -0.94 -11.25 6.80
C GLY A 269 0.04 -10.50 7.68
N PHE A 270 0.29 -9.24 7.35
CA PHE A 270 1.25 -8.37 8.01
C PHE A 270 0.56 -7.17 8.65
N VAL A 271 0.95 -6.85 9.87
CA VAL A 271 0.55 -5.63 10.54
C VAL A 271 1.80 -4.83 10.90
N LEU A 272 1.84 -3.56 10.48
CA LEU A 272 3.00 -2.70 10.65
C LEU A 272 2.57 -1.36 11.26
N SER A 273 3.43 -0.79 12.12
CA SER A 273 3.26 0.55 12.65
C SER A 273 4.62 1.26 12.71
N THR A 274 4.72 2.41 12.07
CA THR A 274 5.94 3.21 12.03
C THR A 274 5.89 4.33 13.06
N GLU A 275 6.86 4.35 13.96
CA GLU A 275 7.09 5.45 14.89
C GLU A 275 8.01 6.50 14.25
N LEU A 276 7.59 7.74 14.29
CA LEU A 276 8.31 8.93 13.82
C LEU A 276 8.52 9.88 15.00
N PRO A 277 9.29 9.50 16.04
CA PRO A 277 9.45 10.30 17.25
C PRO A 277 10.25 11.57 16.94
N VAL A 278 10.00 12.64 17.73
CA VAL A 278 10.76 13.89 17.62
C VAL A 278 12.23 13.66 18.05
N ASP A 279 12.42 12.89 19.12
CA ASP A 279 13.72 12.66 19.75
C ASP A 279 14.10 11.17 19.74
N GLY A 280 14.09 10.56 18.56
CA GLY A 280 14.45 9.15 18.40
C GLY A 280 14.51 8.73 16.93
N PRO A 281 15.04 7.54 16.67
CA PRO A 281 15.09 7.00 15.33
C PRO A 281 13.70 6.56 14.85
N VAL A 282 13.48 6.68 13.55
CA VAL A 282 12.34 6.06 12.89
C VAL A 282 12.37 4.55 13.14
N THR A 283 11.26 4.00 13.65
CA THR A 283 11.18 2.60 14.04
C THR A 283 9.95 1.94 13.43
N VAL A 284 10.13 0.85 12.69
CA VAL A 284 9.05 0.03 12.17
C VAL A 284 8.77 -1.13 13.12
N ASN A 285 7.60 -1.12 13.74
CA ASN A 285 7.08 -2.23 14.53
C ASN A 285 6.29 -3.15 13.61
N ALA A 286 6.62 -4.43 13.57
CA ALA A 286 6.04 -5.38 12.64
C ALA A 286 5.72 -6.72 13.29
N LEU A 287 4.53 -7.24 13.01
CA LEU A 287 4.11 -8.59 13.37
C LEU A 287 3.43 -9.25 12.18
N HIS A 288 3.42 -10.56 12.13
CA HIS A 288 2.73 -11.33 11.12
C HIS A 288 1.80 -12.38 11.72
N ALA A 289 0.73 -12.67 11.00
CA ALA A 289 -0.06 -13.87 11.22
C ALA A 289 0.36 -14.94 10.23
N SER A 290 0.58 -16.14 10.73
CA SER A 290 0.80 -17.32 9.90
C SER A 290 -0.52 -17.89 9.42
N GLY A 291 -0.52 -18.66 8.32
CA GLY A 291 -1.70 -19.37 7.83
C GLY A 291 -1.34 -20.21 6.61
N ARG A 292 -2.21 -21.14 6.27
CA ARG A 292 -2.11 -22.00 5.09
C ARG A 292 -2.83 -21.43 3.86
N GLY A 293 -3.60 -20.35 4.07
CA GLY A 293 -4.33 -19.63 3.04
C GLY A 293 -3.44 -18.67 2.27
N GLY A 294 -4.07 -17.82 1.45
CA GLY A 294 -3.38 -16.84 0.62
C GLY A 294 -2.90 -17.38 -0.72
N ASN A 295 -2.88 -18.68 -0.93
CA ASN A 295 -2.48 -19.30 -2.19
C ASN A 295 -3.65 -19.32 -3.19
N LEU A 296 -3.43 -18.81 -4.38
CA LEU A 296 -4.40 -18.71 -5.47
C LEU A 296 -4.28 -19.90 -6.45
N THR A 297 -4.15 -21.12 -5.93
CA THR A 297 -4.12 -22.32 -6.77
C THR A 297 -5.50 -22.52 -7.40
N PRO A 298 -5.64 -22.45 -8.75
CA PRO A 298 -6.91 -22.65 -9.43
C PRO A 298 -7.48 -24.04 -9.17
N THR A 299 -8.79 -24.14 -9.09
CA THR A 299 -9.47 -25.44 -9.08
C THR A 299 -9.59 -25.97 -10.51
N LEU A 300 -9.60 -27.29 -10.69
CA LEU A 300 -9.67 -27.96 -12.00
C LEU A 300 -10.90 -27.55 -12.87
N GLN A 301 -11.84 -26.80 -12.31
CA GLN A 301 -13.06 -26.33 -12.98
C GLN A 301 -12.94 -24.90 -13.56
N GLU A 302 -11.82 -24.23 -13.36
CA GLU A 302 -11.61 -22.88 -13.90
C GLU A 302 -11.02 -22.97 -15.31
N HIS A 303 -11.80 -22.59 -16.32
CA HIS A 303 -11.26 -22.29 -17.64
C HIS A 303 -10.75 -20.84 -17.63
N ALA A 304 -9.43 -20.67 -17.52
CA ALA A 304 -8.79 -19.36 -17.42
C ALA A 304 -9.06 -18.45 -18.64
N ASP A 305 -9.37 -19.02 -19.79
CA ASP A 305 -9.58 -18.30 -21.05
C ASP A 305 -10.92 -17.58 -21.15
N GLU A 306 -11.90 -17.92 -20.30
CA GLU A 306 -13.25 -17.33 -20.30
C GLU A 306 -13.44 -16.24 -19.24
N ILE A 307 -12.40 -15.90 -18.49
CA ILE A 307 -12.54 -14.95 -17.38
C ILE A 307 -12.55 -13.51 -17.92
N ASP A 308 -13.73 -12.95 -18.02
CA ASP A 308 -13.90 -11.52 -18.28
C ASP A 308 -13.46 -10.68 -17.07
N LEU A 309 -12.51 -9.76 -17.28
CA LEU A 309 -12.10 -8.79 -16.25
C LEU A 309 -13.17 -7.73 -16.01
N ASN A 310 -14.11 -7.55 -16.94
CA ASN A 310 -15.26 -6.70 -16.80
C ASN A 310 -16.53 -7.53 -16.65
N PRO A 311 -16.77 -8.16 -15.49
CA PRO A 311 -17.99 -8.92 -15.27
C PRO A 311 -19.19 -8.00 -15.45
N VAL A 312 -20.17 -8.45 -16.22
CA VAL A 312 -21.43 -7.73 -16.46
C VAL A 312 -22.04 -7.36 -15.10
N VAL A 313 -22.45 -6.11 -14.96
CA VAL A 313 -22.90 -5.47 -13.69
C VAL A 313 -24.01 -6.25 -12.98
N GLU A 314 -24.70 -7.13 -13.70
CA GLU A 314 -25.90 -7.82 -13.22
C GLU A 314 -25.64 -9.19 -12.55
N GLN A 315 -24.44 -9.72 -12.65
CA GLN A 315 -24.12 -10.99 -12.00
C GLN A 315 -23.84 -10.78 -10.51
N LYS A 316 -24.90 -10.64 -9.73
CA LYS A 316 -24.85 -10.52 -8.25
C LYS A 316 -24.18 -11.73 -7.59
N ASP A 317 -24.27 -12.89 -8.20
CA ASP A 317 -23.71 -14.15 -7.73
C ASP A 317 -22.18 -14.23 -7.85
N LEU A 318 -21.57 -13.27 -8.57
CA LEU A 318 -20.12 -13.16 -8.73
C LEU A 318 -19.43 -12.45 -7.56
N LEU A 319 -20.20 -11.84 -6.69
CA LEU A 319 -19.64 -11.15 -5.54
C LEU A 319 -19.44 -12.20 -4.44
N PRO A 320 -18.20 -12.36 -3.92
CA PRO A 320 -18.02 -13.18 -2.73
C PRO A 320 -18.79 -12.49 -1.61
N GLY A 321 -19.97 -12.98 -1.36
CA GLY A 321 -20.76 -12.57 -0.22
C GLY A 321 -19.98 -12.84 1.06
N ILE A 322 -20.30 -12.11 2.11
CA ILE A 322 -19.92 -12.48 3.46
C ILE A 322 -20.53 -13.85 3.69
N GLN A 323 -19.72 -14.89 3.71
CA GLN A 323 -20.23 -16.20 4.05
C GLN A 323 -20.51 -16.22 5.55
N HIS A 324 -21.78 -16.33 5.88
CA HIS A 324 -22.19 -16.61 7.24
C HIS A 324 -21.75 -18.03 7.57
N THR A 325 -20.87 -18.22 8.53
CA THR A 325 -20.68 -19.54 9.13
C THR A 325 -21.99 -19.91 9.79
N LYS A 326 -22.73 -20.84 9.19
CA LYS A 326 -23.84 -21.51 9.85
C LYS A 326 -23.24 -22.37 10.97
N THR A 327 -23.12 -21.82 12.16
CA THR A 327 -23.00 -22.64 13.36
C THR A 327 -24.32 -23.34 13.54
N ALA A 328 -24.31 -24.55 14.08
CA ALA A 328 -25.53 -25.34 14.36
C ALA A 328 -26.52 -24.59 15.28
N ASP A 329 -26.06 -23.55 15.94
CA ASP A 329 -26.86 -22.60 16.70
C ASP A 329 -27.23 -21.42 15.78
N HIS A 330 -28.51 -21.19 15.59
CA HIS A 330 -29.08 -20.13 14.70
C HIS A 330 -28.73 -18.67 15.10
N SER A 331 -27.79 -18.47 16.01
CA SER A 331 -27.32 -17.19 16.53
C SER A 331 -26.01 -16.69 15.88
N ALA A 332 -25.58 -17.22 14.74
CA ALA A 332 -24.33 -16.83 14.11
C ALA A 332 -24.35 -15.38 13.66
N THR A 333 -23.63 -14.56 14.37
CA THR A 333 -23.33 -13.17 13.97
C THR A 333 -22.53 -13.19 12.65
N PRO A 334 -22.94 -12.44 11.62
CA PRO A 334 -22.19 -12.37 10.38
C PRO A 334 -20.79 -11.87 10.66
N LEU A 335 -19.80 -12.60 10.17
CA LEU A 335 -18.40 -12.24 10.33
C LEU A 335 -18.06 -11.13 9.32
N PRO A 336 -17.48 -10.00 9.77
CA PRO A 336 -17.07 -8.94 8.87
C PRO A 336 -15.91 -9.42 8.01
N GLY A 337 -15.92 -9.08 6.73
CA GLY A 337 -14.83 -9.38 5.81
C GLY A 337 -15.29 -9.89 4.47
N CYS A 338 -14.31 -10.19 3.64
CA CYS A 338 -14.49 -10.68 2.29
C CYS A 338 -13.78 -12.04 2.17
N GLN A 339 -14.52 -13.09 1.83
CA GLN A 339 -13.93 -14.39 1.53
C GLN A 339 -13.88 -14.59 0.01
N LEU A 340 -12.71 -14.93 -0.48
CA LEU A 340 -12.51 -15.26 -1.89
C LEU A 340 -12.92 -16.72 -2.15
N ASP A 341 -13.88 -16.90 -3.04
CA ASP A 341 -14.26 -18.24 -3.50
C ASP A 341 -13.10 -18.86 -4.29
N PRO A 342 -12.69 -20.10 -4.02
CA PRO A 342 -11.68 -20.83 -4.80
C PRO A 342 -11.94 -20.85 -6.32
N LYS A 343 -13.19 -20.87 -6.74
CA LYS A 343 -13.59 -20.76 -8.16
C LYS A 343 -13.21 -19.43 -8.83
N ARG A 344 -12.65 -18.50 -8.05
CA ARG A 344 -12.28 -17.15 -8.52
C ARG A 344 -10.80 -16.86 -8.38
N TYR A 345 -9.99 -17.83 -8.03
CA TYR A 345 -8.57 -17.60 -7.79
C TYR A 345 -7.83 -17.16 -9.05
N ALA A 346 -8.06 -17.80 -10.19
CA ALA A 346 -7.46 -17.40 -11.46
C ALA A 346 -7.88 -15.98 -11.86
N TRP A 347 -9.17 -15.67 -11.74
CA TRP A 347 -9.66 -14.31 -11.98
C TRP A 347 -9.01 -13.29 -11.05
N PHE A 348 -8.89 -13.58 -9.77
CA PHE A 348 -8.29 -12.68 -8.80
C PHE A 348 -6.80 -12.44 -9.06
N GLN A 349 -6.07 -13.49 -9.42
CA GLN A 349 -4.67 -13.39 -9.84
C GLN A 349 -4.52 -12.46 -11.06
N ARG A 350 -5.40 -12.55 -12.04
CA ARG A 350 -5.42 -11.63 -13.18
C ARG A 350 -5.75 -10.20 -12.75
N VAL A 351 -6.71 -10.01 -11.85
CA VAL A 351 -7.03 -8.67 -11.30
C VAL A 351 -5.82 -8.07 -10.57
N LEU A 352 -5.10 -8.84 -9.77
CA LEU A 352 -3.88 -8.39 -9.11
C LEU A 352 -2.82 -7.96 -10.13
N ALA A 353 -2.56 -8.80 -11.14
CA ALA A 353 -1.61 -8.54 -12.20
C ALA A 353 -1.95 -7.25 -12.97
N HIS A 354 -3.21 -7.10 -13.38
CA HIS A 354 -3.69 -5.91 -14.10
C HIS A 354 -3.66 -4.66 -13.22
N THR A 355 -4.02 -4.77 -11.95
CA THR A 355 -3.97 -3.63 -11.02
C THR A 355 -2.52 -3.19 -10.76
N SER A 356 -1.58 -4.12 -10.65
CA SER A 356 -0.15 -3.81 -10.55
C SER A 356 0.34 -3.07 -11.80
N ALA A 357 0.04 -3.58 -12.99
CA ALA A 357 0.39 -2.95 -14.26
C ALA A 357 -0.29 -1.57 -14.42
N ALA A 358 -1.54 -1.42 -13.96
CA ALA A 358 -2.23 -0.13 -13.92
C ALA A 358 -1.53 0.87 -13.00
N GLY A 359 -1.03 0.42 -11.85
CA GLY A 359 -0.21 1.23 -10.97
C GLY A 359 1.08 1.72 -11.63
N MET A 360 1.78 0.84 -12.36
CA MET A 360 2.99 1.19 -13.11
C MET A 360 2.72 2.23 -14.20
N THR A 361 1.67 2.03 -15.02
CA THR A 361 1.31 2.96 -16.09
C THR A 361 0.78 4.29 -15.56
N SER A 362 0.04 4.29 -14.44
CA SER A 362 -0.41 5.51 -13.76
C SER A 362 0.77 6.31 -13.19
N PHE A 363 1.75 5.63 -12.62
CA PHE A 363 2.98 6.23 -12.12
C PHE A 363 3.79 6.90 -13.24
N ALA A 364 3.75 6.35 -14.45
CA ALA A 364 4.36 6.93 -15.64
C ALA A 364 3.48 8.00 -16.33
N GLY A 365 2.36 8.41 -15.75
CA GLY A 365 1.45 9.40 -16.34
C GLY A 365 0.65 8.90 -17.54
N ALA A 366 0.64 7.60 -17.83
CA ALA A 366 0.06 7.01 -19.03
C ALA A 366 -1.41 6.62 -18.84
N GLY A 367 -2.30 7.59 -18.67
CA GLY A 367 -3.70 7.38 -18.33
C GLY A 367 -4.47 6.46 -19.28
N ARG A 368 -4.26 6.55 -20.60
CA ARG A 368 -4.91 5.65 -21.57
C ARG A 368 -4.51 4.18 -21.39
N ALA A 369 -3.25 3.92 -21.08
CA ALA A 369 -2.78 2.57 -20.78
C ALA A 369 -3.39 2.08 -19.47
N THR A 370 -3.38 2.93 -18.44
CA THR A 370 -3.96 2.67 -17.11
C THR A 370 -5.44 2.28 -17.21
N SER A 371 -6.24 3.04 -17.95
CA SER A 371 -7.68 2.79 -18.10
C SER A 371 -8.02 1.44 -18.74
N ARG A 372 -7.15 0.95 -19.62
CA ARG A 372 -7.33 -0.37 -20.27
C ARG A 372 -6.99 -1.55 -19.34
N LEU A 373 -6.26 -1.29 -18.28
CA LEU A 373 -5.87 -2.27 -17.28
C LEU A 373 -6.84 -2.35 -16.10
N LEU A 374 -7.73 -1.38 -15.96
CA LEU A 374 -8.71 -1.30 -14.90
C LEU A 374 -10.10 -1.68 -15.41
N THR A 375 -10.89 -2.33 -14.55
CA THR A 375 -12.31 -2.56 -14.82
C THR A 375 -13.09 -1.26 -14.67
N ASP A 376 -14.24 -1.18 -15.30
CA ASP A 376 -15.17 -0.06 -15.17
C ASP A 376 -15.48 0.28 -13.69
N ARG A 377 -15.60 -0.73 -12.84
CA ARG A 377 -15.90 -0.54 -11.41
C ARG A 377 -14.75 0.04 -10.60
N GLN A 378 -13.52 -0.19 -10.99
CA GLN A 378 -12.34 0.39 -10.36
C GLN A 378 -12.28 1.92 -10.55
N GLY A 379 -12.95 2.45 -11.59
CA GLY A 379 -13.02 3.89 -11.88
C GLY A 379 -14.38 4.58 -11.71
N ARG A 380 -15.49 3.84 -11.70
CA ARG A 380 -16.86 4.36 -11.97
C ARG A 380 -17.56 5.17 -10.89
N LYS A 381 -17.14 5.20 -9.66
CA LYS A 381 -18.02 5.72 -8.58
C LYS A 381 -18.42 7.20 -8.70
N PHE A 382 -17.77 7.98 -9.56
CA PHE A 382 -17.99 9.42 -9.67
C PHE A 382 -18.13 9.96 -11.10
N PHE A 383 -18.12 9.11 -12.13
CA PHE A 383 -18.21 9.56 -13.51
C PHE A 383 -19.36 8.89 -14.26
N ARG A 384 -20.20 9.71 -14.87
CA ARG A 384 -21.23 9.30 -15.83
C ARG A 384 -20.77 9.52 -17.28
N GLY A 385 -19.48 9.58 -17.56
CA GLY A 385 -18.94 9.82 -18.89
C GLY A 385 -18.62 8.52 -19.64
N LEU A 386 -18.46 8.62 -20.94
CA LEU A 386 -18.09 7.51 -21.85
C LEU A 386 -16.64 7.06 -21.68
N GLU A 387 -15.78 7.89 -21.09
CA GLU A 387 -14.38 7.57 -20.87
C GLU A 387 -14.10 7.14 -19.44
N HIS A 388 -13.22 6.17 -19.29
CA HIS A 388 -12.74 5.76 -17.97
C HIS A 388 -12.00 6.95 -17.31
N PRO A 389 -12.26 7.23 -16.02
CA PRO A 389 -11.62 8.36 -15.34
C PRO A 389 -10.08 8.36 -15.37
N ALA A 390 -9.41 7.22 -15.50
CA ALA A 390 -7.97 7.11 -15.64
C ALA A 390 -7.45 7.41 -17.05
N SER A 391 -8.30 7.85 -18.00
CA SER A 391 -7.89 8.02 -19.40
C SER A 391 -7.05 9.27 -19.68
N GLY A 392 -7.07 10.27 -18.79
CA GLY A 392 -6.19 11.43 -18.90
C GLY A 392 -4.71 11.00 -18.93
N SER A 393 -3.93 11.53 -19.86
CA SER A 393 -2.51 11.17 -20.01
C SER A 393 -1.65 12.41 -19.97
N VAL A 394 -0.56 12.33 -19.20
CA VAL A 394 0.51 13.34 -19.11
C VAL A 394 1.87 12.71 -19.38
N GLN A 395 1.88 11.51 -19.97
CA GLN A 395 3.10 10.83 -20.37
C GLN A 395 3.67 11.51 -21.60
N ASP A 396 4.75 12.26 -21.44
CA ASP A 396 5.33 13.16 -22.42
C ASP A 396 6.87 13.16 -22.40
N SER A 397 7.48 12.50 -21.42
CA SER A 397 8.92 12.54 -21.20
C SER A 397 9.56 11.15 -21.30
N GLY A 398 10.83 11.12 -21.71
CA GLY A 398 11.63 9.90 -21.77
C GLY A 398 13.10 10.20 -21.51
N TYR A 399 13.73 9.39 -20.65
CA TYR A 399 15.12 9.56 -20.26
C TYR A 399 15.87 8.24 -20.23
N GLN A 400 17.18 8.31 -20.43
CA GLN A 400 18.12 7.24 -20.13
C GLN A 400 18.65 7.45 -18.72
N LEU A 401 18.42 6.50 -17.82
CA LEU A 401 18.81 6.58 -16.41
C LEU A 401 19.50 5.28 -16.02
N LEU A 402 20.68 5.38 -15.42
CA LEU A 402 21.53 4.23 -15.06
C LEU A 402 21.65 3.23 -16.23
N GLY A 403 21.85 3.75 -17.45
CA GLY A 403 22.00 2.96 -18.65
C GLY A 403 20.73 2.34 -19.24
N THR A 404 19.56 2.62 -18.69
CA THR A 404 18.27 2.05 -19.11
C THR A 404 17.31 3.15 -19.58
N HIS A 405 16.55 2.88 -20.63
CA HIS A 405 15.55 3.82 -21.16
C HIS A 405 14.21 3.70 -20.43
N PHE A 406 13.69 4.84 -19.99
CA PHE A 406 12.40 4.99 -19.31
C PHE A 406 11.50 5.94 -20.09
N THR A 407 10.20 5.69 -20.00
CA THR A 407 9.12 6.51 -20.53
C THR A 407 8.22 6.90 -19.36
N GLY A 408 7.85 8.18 -19.28
CA GLY A 408 7.09 8.65 -18.13
C GLY A 408 6.66 10.11 -18.26
N THR A 409 6.61 10.77 -17.11
CA THR A 409 6.26 12.18 -16.99
C THR A 409 7.19 12.87 -16.00
N ASP A 410 7.38 14.17 -16.16
CA ASP A 410 8.18 14.99 -15.27
C ASP A 410 7.35 16.03 -14.52
N HIS A 411 7.94 16.55 -13.45
CA HIS A 411 7.36 17.60 -12.63
C HIS A 411 8.47 18.53 -12.12
N ILE A 412 8.30 19.83 -12.33
CA ILE A 412 9.24 20.83 -11.86
C ILE A 412 8.68 21.52 -10.61
N PHE A 413 9.48 21.55 -9.55
CA PHE A 413 9.15 22.21 -8.31
C PHE A 413 10.34 23.01 -7.76
N ARG A 414 10.11 23.77 -6.70
CA ARG A 414 11.20 24.47 -6.00
C ARG A 414 11.60 23.73 -4.74
N LEU A 415 12.92 23.56 -4.60
CA LEU A 415 13.54 23.02 -3.41
C LEU A 415 14.58 24.05 -2.93
N ASN A 416 14.33 24.66 -1.79
CA ASN A 416 15.12 25.80 -1.32
C ASN A 416 15.19 26.88 -2.43
N GLU A 417 16.35 27.29 -2.88
CA GLU A 417 16.52 28.36 -3.89
C GLU A 417 16.63 27.83 -5.34
N ALA A 418 16.61 26.49 -5.52
CA ALA A 418 16.79 25.88 -6.82
C ALA A 418 15.48 25.37 -7.42
N ARG A 419 15.46 25.21 -8.75
CA ARG A 419 14.47 24.40 -9.45
C ARG A 419 14.94 22.95 -9.45
N VAL A 420 14.04 22.04 -9.13
CA VAL A 420 14.28 20.60 -9.18
C VAL A 420 13.27 19.99 -10.14
N GLU A 421 13.76 19.17 -11.03
CA GLU A 421 12.97 18.30 -11.88
C GLU A 421 12.88 16.91 -11.23
N ALA A 422 11.67 16.39 -11.12
CA ALA A 422 11.39 15.02 -10.76
C ALA A 422 10.83 14.30 -11.98
N PHE A 423 11.32 13.10 -12.24
CA PHE A 423 10.81 12.21 -13.28
C PHE A 423 10.29 10.92 -12.67
N SER A 424 9.10 10.50 -13.06
CA SER A 424 8.53 9.19 -12.76
C SER A 424 8.23 8.44 -14.05
N GLY A 425 8.62 7.19 -14.10
CA GLY A 425 8.49 6.43 -15.33
C GLY A 425 8.51 4.93 -15.14
N ILE A 426 8.36 4.25 -16.25
CA ILE A 426 8.50 2.81 -16.39
C ILE A 426 9.47 2.53 -17.54
N ARG A 427 10.21 1.44 -17.46
CA ARG A 427 11.07 1.02 -18.56
C ARG A 427 10.32 0.99 -19.89
N THR A 428 10.94 1.57 -20.90
CA THR A 428 10.30 1.75 -22.23
C THR A 428 9.90 0.43 -22.89
N ASP A 429 10.68 -0.63 -22.71
CA ASP A 429 10.35 -1.96 -23.24
C ASP A 429 9.11 -2.56 -22.55
N LEU A 430 8.99 -2.41 -21.22
CA LEU A 430 7.81 -2.84 -20.46
C LEU A 430 6.58 -2.00 -20.82
N PHE A 431 6.76 -0.70 -20.97
CA PHE A 431 5.68 0.20 -21.37
C PHE A 431 5.09 -0.19 -22.72
N ARG A 432 5.94 -0.60 -23.68
CA ARG A 432 5.49 -1.03 -25.01
C ARG A 432 4.57 -2.25 -24.97
N LEU A 433 4.73 -3.17 -24.02
CA LEU A 433 3.84 -4.32 -23.83
C LEU A 433 2.45 -3.88 -23.36
N LEU A 434 2.38 -2.83 -22.53
CA LEU A 434 1.14 -2.33 -21.96
C LEU A 434 0.41 -1.32 -22.85
N ALA A 435 1.16 -0.55 -23.66
CA ALA A 435 0.63 0.53 -24.48
C ALA A 435 0.23 0.10 -25.90
N LYS A 436 0.87 -0.95 -26.46
CA LYS A 436 0.62 -1.42 -27.83
C LYS A 436 -0.58 -2.35 -27.90
N GLY A 437 -1.31 -2.28 -29.03
CA GLY A 437 -2.42 -3.18 -29.33
C GLY A 437 -3.74 -2.82 -28.64
N ARG A 438 -4.75 -3.66 -28.89
CA ARG A 438 -6.10 -3.51 -28.32
C ARG A 438 -6.18 -3.97 -26.85
N ARG A 439 -5.37 -4.95 -26.48
CA ARG A 439 -5.31 -5.50 -25.11
C ARG A 439 -3.88 -5.39 -24.58
N PRO A 440 -3.69 -4.92 -23.33
CA PRO A 440 -2.39 -4.94 -22.66
C PRO A 440 -1.91 -6.39 -22.47
N ASP A 441 -0.64 -6.63 -22.74
CA ASP A 441 -0.03 -7.95 -22.57
C ASP A 441 0.66 -8.03 -21.19
N VAL A 442 -0.16 -8.31 -20.19
CA VAL A 442 0.31 -8.39 -18.78
C VAL A 442 1.12 -9.66 -18.50
N GLU A 443 0.87 -10.74 -19.22
CA GLU A 443 1.63 -11.98 -19.05
C GLU A 443 3.04 -11.84 -19.58
N SER A 444 3.21 -11.31 -20.80
CA SER A 444 4.55 -10.97 -21.31
C SER A 444 5.26 -9.94 -20.46
N LEU A 445 4.53 -8.96 -19.88
CA LEU A 445 5.10 -8.03 -18.92
C LEU A 445 5.68 -8.77 -17.68
N ARG A 446 4.90 -9.66 -17.07
CA ARG A 446 5.34 -10.44 -15.91
C ARG A 446 6.55 -11.33 -16.25
N SER A 447 6.50 -12.03 -17.37
CA SER A 447 7.63 -12.83 -17.83
C SER A 447 8.87 -11.95 -18.00
N ARG A 448 8.73 -10.79 -18.64
CA ARG A 448 9.84 -9.86 -18.86
C ARG A 448 10.43 -9.30 -17.57
N ILE A 449 9.60 -8.94 -16.59
CA ILE A 449 10.05 -8.50 -15.27
C ILE A 449 10.78 -9.65 -14.54
N TYR A 450 10.26 -10.85 -14.64
CA TYR A 450 10.86 -12.03 -13.99
C TYR A 450 12.23 -12.37 -14.57
N ASP A 451 12.36 -12.39 -15.89
CA ASP A 451 13.58 -12.78 -16.63
C ASP A 451 14.73 -11.78 -16.47
N GLN A 452 14.46 -10.55 -16.06
CA GLN A 452 15.48 -9.51 -15.94
C GLN A 452 16.52 -9.72 -14.83
N GLY A 453 16.34 -10.72 -14.01
CA GLY A 453 17.38 -11.21 -13.10
C GLY A 453 17.80 -10.20 -12.00
N ALA A 454 18.99 -10.43 -11.45
CA ALA A 454 19.50 -9.89 -10.18
C ALA A 454 19.96 -8.41 -10.21
N GLY A 455 19.68 -7.64 -11.24
CA GLY A 455 20.14 -6.24 -11.34
C GLY A 455 19.23 -5.20 -10.68
N TRP A 456 18.05 -5.61 -10.17
CA TRP A 456 17.02 -4.71 -9.66
C TRP A 456 16.50 -5.18 -8.30
N PRO A 457 16.14 -4.29 -7.36
CA PRO A 457 16.11 -2.82 -7.44
C PRO A 457 17.51 -2.19 -7.43
N ALA A 458 17.62 -0.97 -7.98
CA ALA A 458 18.86 -0.21 -8.01
C ALA A 458 18.60 1.24 -7.59
N THR A 459 19.43 1.77 -6.69
CA THR A 459 19.41 3.17 -6.29
C THR A 459 20.82 3.72 -6.31
N GLY A 460 21.00 4.88 -6.93
CA GLY A 460 22.30 5.52 -7.03
C GLY A 460 22.24 6.93 -7.62
N TRP A 461 23.38 7.55 -7.68
CA TRP A 461 23.56 8.80 -8.40
C TRP A 461 23.87 8.51 -9.87
N ASP A 462 23.12 9.11 -10.77
CA ASP A 462 23.37 9.05 -12.19
C ASP A 462 24.09 10.34 -12.64
N PRO A 463 25.36 10.27 -13.09
CA PRO A 463 26.11 11.44 -13.51
C PRO A 463 25.56 12.12 -14.77
N GLU A 464 24.99 11.37 -15.71
CA GLU A 464 24.42 11.91 -16.95
C GLU A 464 23.08 12.60 -16.69
N TRP A 465 22.27 12.05 -15.79
CA TRP A 465 21.06 12.68 -15.29
C TRP A 465 21.37 13.89 -14.38
N GLY A 466 22.45 13.83 -13.62
CA GLY A 466 22.84 14.83 -12.64
C GLY A 466 22.08 14.75 -11.32
N GLY A 467 21.72 13.52 -10.87
CA GLY A 467 20.99 13.37 -9.64
C GLY A 467 20.65 11.94 -9.22
N PRO A 468 19.93 11.77 -8.09
CA PRO A 468 19.52 10.49 -7.58
C PRO A 468 18.49 9.81 -8.49
N VAL A 469 18.65 8.52 -8.65
CA VAL A 469 17.75 7.62 -9.39
C VAL A 469 17.42 6.42 -8.50
N SER A 470 16.15 6.11 -8.35
CA SER A 470 15.66 4.91 -7.67
C SER A 470 14.81 4.09 -8.64
N ILE A 471 15.22 2.86 -8.90
CA ILE A 471 14.52 1.93 -9.78
C ILE A 471 14.04 0.75 -8.93
N ASP A 472 12.76 0.42 -9.01
CA ASP A 472 12.18 -0.75 -8.31
C ASP A 472 12.25 -2.01 -9.21
N GLU A 473 12.05 -3.18 -8.61
CA GLU A 473 12.12 -4.46 -9.31
C GLU A 473 11.02 -4.65 -10.38
N ASP A 474 9.94 -3.88 -10.29
CA ASP A 474 8.89 -3.86 -11.31
C ASP A 474 9.26 -3.01 -12.54
N GLY A 475 10.43 -2.37 -12.54
CA GLY A 475 10.92 -1.53 -13.62
C GLY A 475 10.36 -0.11 -13.62
N THR A 476 9.74 0.33 -12.52
CA THR A 476 9.41 1.75 -12.31
C THR A 476 10.62 2.53 -11.82
N VAL A 477 10.65 3.83 -12.09
CA VAL A 477 11.77 4.72 -11.72
C VAL A 477 11.25 6.04 -11.16
N LEU A 478 11.90 6.51 -10.09
CA LEU A 478 11.79 7.87 -9.59
C LEU A 478 13.19 8.50 -9.62
N ALA A 479 13.33 9.62 -10.34
CA ALA A 479 14.60 10.34 -10.46
C ALA A 479 14.40 11.82 -10.18
N LEU A 480 15.42 12.47 -9.63
CA LEU A 480 15.40 13.92 -9.35
C LEU A 480 16.72 14.56 -9.81
N ARG A 481 16.67 15.82 -10.24
CA ARG A 481 17.88 16.61 -10.52
C ARG A 481 17.63 18.09 -10.30
N VAL A 482 18.71 18.82 -10.05
CA VAL A 482 18.67 20.30 -10.06
C VAL A 482 18.67 20.77 -11.52
N VAL A 483 17.70 21.60 -11.86
CA VAL A 483 17.66 22.26 -13.17
C VAL A 483 18.43 23.57 -13.07
N GLU A 484 19.53 23.71 -13.81
CA GLU A 484 20.25 24.95 -13.89
C GLU A 484 19.37 26.05 -14.51
N VAL A 485 19.05 27.05 -13.71
CA VAL A 485 18.46 28.27 -14.24
C VAL A 485 19.60 29.15 -14.72
N LYS A 486 19.82 29.22 -16.03
CA LYS A 486 20.63 30.31 -16.58
C LYS A 486 20.02 31.61 -16.07
N ARG A 487 20.69 32.29 -15.10
CA ARG A 487 20.32 33.66 -14.74
C ARG A 487 20.45 34.47 -16.02
N ALA A 488 19.36 35.10 -16.44
CA ALA A 488 19.47 36.10 -17.49
C ALA A 488 20.51 37.15 -17.05
N PRO A 489 21.38 37.57 -17.92
CA PRO A 489 22.45 38.57 -17.62
C PRO A 489 21.86 39.86 -17.09
#